data_e35bd101d38f2fc10c2cf50d8436a41a
#
_entry.id   e35bd101d38f2fc10c2cf50d8436a41a
#
_cell.length_a   1.000
_cell.length_b   1.000
_cell.length_c   1.000
_cell.angle_alpha   90.00
_cell.angle_beta   90.00
_cell.angle_gamma   90.00
#
_symmetry.space_group_name_H-M   'P 1'
#
loop_
_entity.id
_entity.type
_entity.pdbx_description
1 polymer ?
#
loop_
_entity_poly.entity_id
_entity_poly.type
_entity_poly.pdbx_seq_one_letter_code
_entity_poly.pdbx_strand_id
1 'polypeptide(L)'
;MRIVFGMRPDYLSNMGGDTVQMLKTKEYLEKYEDVQVDIISKPEELDSQYDILHIFNLQNSGFAHSMLNTAKQLGIKVVLSPIIWRFGDSGYVNKLMRLTHSMNFVRKFQPTSKIFEFISIKKNRNIKEYILKNCDIVLPNSDEEGNILRNQYGIDFNEMVVPNCIDINLAEENQDISIPMNFVLQVGRVEPTKNQLSLLQAMMKHKDIPLFFIGKQNKRKKFYIDQLKELAAIRGNTFFIEELPQSQLAQYYKAAKVHVLPSFRESPGLVTLEALFYGCNIVVSDDRFCPIKYYRFDRLGYICDPYSVESIEKAVVKAYRDKTVNVDNDYFDFFSYYNAAKITRQAYLRILGNAQ
;
A
#
# COMPACT_ATOMS: atom_id res chain seq x y z
N MET A 1 -3.30 15.98 -24.84
CA MET A 1 -2.27 16.01 -23.79
C MET A 1 -1.50 14.70 -23.82
N ARG A 2 -0.17 14.76 -24.04
CA ARG A 2 0.70 13.58 -24.12
C ARG A 2 1.48 13.44 -22.82
N ILE A 3 1.26 12.34 -22.14
CA ILE A 3 1.83 12.08 -20.81
C ILE A 3 2.75 10.88 -20.89
N VAL A 4 3.86 10.94 -20.16
CA VAL A 4 4.72 9.79 -19.96
C VAL A 4 4.84 9.45 -18.48
N PHE A 5 4.68 8.17 -18.14
CA PHE A 5 4.88 7.66 -16.80
C PHE A 5 6.31 7.12 -16.65
N GLY A 6 7.04 7.66 -15.69
CA GLY A 6 8.36 7.19 -15.30
C GLY A 6 8.27 6.12 -14.23
N MET A 7 8.65 4.89 -14.55
CA MET A 7 8.58 3.75 -13.64
C MET A 7 9.87 2.93 -13.63
N ARG A 8 10.24 2.37 -12.48
CA ARG A 8 11.43 1.53 -12.33
C ARG A 8 11.47 0.37 -13.35
N PRO A 9 12.65 -0.04 -13.86
CA PRO A 9 12.73 -1.03 -14.93
C PRO A 9 12.15 -2.42 -14.61
N ASP A 10 12.15 -2.80 -13.33
CA ASP A 10 11.66 -4.12 -12.87
C ASP A 10 10.19 -4.15 -12.45
N TYR A 11 9.39 -3.14 -12.83
CA TYR A 11 8.01 -2.98 -12.36
C TYR A 11 7.09 -4.15 -12.70
N LEU A 12 7.28 -4.80 -13.87
CA LEU A 12 6.48 -5.98 -14.25
C LEU A 12 6.97 -7.27 -13.58
N SER A 13 8.28 -7.44 -13.41
CA SER A 13 8.86 -8.65 -12.81
C SER A 13 8.79 -8.68 -11.28
N ASN A 14 8.66 -7.50 -10.66
CA ASN A 14 8.57 -7.32 -9.21
C ASN A 14 7.38 -6.40 -8.88
N MET A 15 6.18 -6.85 -9.23
CA MET A 15 4.94 -6.10 -9.03
C MET A 15 4.70 -5.81 -7.55
N GLY A 16 4.31 -4.57 -7.27
CA GLY A 16 3.90 -4.09 -5.95
C GLY A 16 2.69 -3.17 -6.07
N GLY A 17 2.22 -2.64 -4.95
CA GLY A 17 1.10 -1.69 -4.96
C GLY A 17 1.37 -0.42 -5.79
N ASP A 18 2.62 0.01 -5.88
CA ASP A 18 3.07 1.11 -6.75
C ASP A 18 2.83 0.81 -8.23
N THR A 19 3.14 -0.42 -8.67
CA THR A 19 2.91 -0.86 -10.05
C THR A 19 1.41 -0.95 -10.37
N VAL A 20 0.63 -1.54 -9.47
CA VAL A 20 -0.84 -1.63 -9.63
C VAL A 20 -1.45 -0.24 -9.74
N GLN A 21 -1.08 0.68 -8.85
CA GLN A 21 -1.57 2.06 -8.88
C GLN A 21 -1.22 2.74 -10.21
N MET A 22 0.03 2.65 -10.66
CA MET A 22 0.48 3.26 -11.91
C MET A 22 -0.29 2.71 -13.13
N LEU A 23 -0.40 1.39 -13.25
CA LEU A 23 -1.10 0.74 -14.38
C LEU A 23 -2.59 1.09 -14.39
N LYS A 24 -3.25 1.08 -13.23
CA LYS A 24 -4.66 1.46 -13.12
C LYS A 24 -4.87 2.95 -13.37
N THR A 25 -3.98 3.82 -12.90
CA THR A 25 -4.04 5.25 -13.22
C THR A 25 -3.95 5.49 -14.73
N LYS A 26 -3.01 4.78 -15.43
CA LYS A 26 -2.93 4.84 -16.89
C LYS A 26 -4.23 4.38 -17.55
N GLU A 27 -4.73 3.18 -17.20
CA GLU A 27 -5.95 2.59 -17.76
C GLU A 27 -7.13 3.56 -17.68
N TYR A 28 -7.35 4.15 -16.50
CA TYR A 28 -8.50 5.02 -16.26
C TYR A 28 -8.34 6.42 -16.87
N LEU A 29 -7.13 6.95 -16.94
CA LEU A 29 -6.86 8.20 -17.66
C LEU A 29 -7.14 8.05 -19.15
N GLU A 30 -6.68 6.97 -19.78
CA GLU A 30 -6.90 6.73 -21.22
C GLU A 30 -8.38 6.42 -21.53
N LYS A 31 -9.06 5.71 -20.62
CA LYS A 31 -10.46 5.32 -20.85
C LYS A 31 -11.47 6.46 -20.65
N TYR A 32 -11.22 7.34 -19.69
CA TYR A 32 -12.25 8.28 -19.23
C TYR A 32 -11.86 9.75 -19.35
N GLU A 33 -10.57 10.08 -19.52
CA GLU A 33 -10.09 11.45 -19.43
C GLU A 33 -9.45 11.97 -20.73
N ASP A 34 -9.55 11.22 -21.84
CA ASP A 34 -9.00 11.58 -23.16
C ASP A 34 -7.49 11.96 -23.09
N VAL A 35 -6.73 11.16 -22.43
CA VAL A 35 -5.30 11.30 -22.22
C VAL A 35 -4.58 10.09 -22.81
N GLN A 36 -3.51 10.34 -23.57
CA GLN A 36 -2.62 9.28 -24.04
C GLN A 36 -1.43 9.17 -23.07
N VAL A 37 -1.11 7.97 -22.60
CA VAL A 37 -0.06 7.72 -21.61
C VAL A 37 0.92 6.66 -22.11
N ASP A 38 2.18 7.04 -22.26
CA ASP A 38 3.28 6.11 -22.48
C ASP A 38 3.97 5.74 -21.15
N ILE A 39 4.69 4.62 -21.11
CA ILE A 39 5.47 4.20 -19.93
C ILE A 39 6.93 4.07 -20.35
N ILE A 40 7.83 4.71 -19.62
CA ILE A 40 9.28 4.59 -19.83
C ILE A 40 9.98 4.19 -18.53
N SER A 41 11.12 3.55 -18.69
CA SER A 41 11.94 3.08 -17.57
C SER A 41 13.35 3.63 -17.56
N LYS A 42 13.70 4.44 -18.56
CA LYS A 42 15.03 5.06 -18.67
C LYS A 42 14.90 6.52 -19.05
N PRO A 43 15.73 7.40 -18.49
CA PRO A 43 15.74 8.83 -18.84
C PRO A 43 15.95 9.11 -20.33
N GLU A 44 16.72 8.25 -21.01
CA GLU A 44 17.05 8.39 -22.44
C GLU A 44 15.85 8.17 -23.37
N GLU A 45 14.77 7.58 -22.87
CA GLU A 45 13.50 7.36 -23.59
C GLU A 45 12.59 8.59 -23.55
N LEU A 46 12.95 9.62 -22.75
CA LEU A 46 12.17 10.84 -22.61
C LEU A 46 12.56 11.83 -23.72
N ASP A 47 11.58 12.36 -24.42
CA ASP A 47 11.77 13.40 -25.43
C ASP A 47 10.80 14.57 -25.28
N SER A 48 11.00 15.65 -26.04
CA SER A 48 10.24 16.90 -25.95
C SER A 48 8.81 16.83 -26.46
N GLN A 49 8.36 15.69 -26.98
CA GLN A 49 6.97 15.52 -27.45
C GLN A 49 5.95 15.40 -26.29
N TYR A 50 6.44 15.11 -25.06
CA TYR A 50 5.60 14.98 -23.89
C TYR A 50 5.34 16.31 -23.19
N ASP A 51 4.09 16.53 -22.78
CA ASP A 51 3.71 17.70 -21.98
C ASP A 51 4.09 17.48 -20.50
N ILE A 52 3.94 16.25 -20.01
CA ILE A 52 4.10 15.89 -18.60
C ILE A 52 4.85 14.56 -18.44
N LEU A 53 5.83 14.57 -17.55
CA LEU A 53 6.40 13.37 -16.93
C LEU A 53 5.76 13.15 -15.55
N HIS A 54 5.09 12.00 -15.33
CA HIS A 54 4.59 11.61 -14.03
C HIS A 54 5.45 10.49 -13.45
N ILE A 55 6.18 10.76 -12.37
CA ILE A 55 7.08 9.82 -11.69
C ILE A 55 6.34 9.14 -10.55
N PHE A 56 6.46 7.81 -10.45
CA PHE A 56 5.90 7.03 -9.35
C PHE A 56 7.00 6.51 -8.43
N ASN A 57 6.76 6.63 -7.11
CA ASN A 57 7.57 6.03 -6.05
C ASN A 57 8.91 6.74 -5.76
N LEU A 58 8.87 7.69 -4.81
CA LEU A 58 10.04 8.43 -4.31
C LEU A 58 11.08 7.54 -3.57
N GLN A 59 10.75 6.28 -3.27
CA GLN A 59 11.69 5.35 -2.62
C GLN A 59 12.89 5.03 -3.54
N ASN A 60 12.66 5.01 -4.86
CA ASN A 60 13.70 4.89 -5.89
C ASN A 60 14.26 6.27 -6.27
N SER A 61 14.74 7.02 -5.28
CA SER A 61 15.10 8.43 -5.45
C SER A 61 16.19 8.68 -6.51
N GLY A 62 17.09 7.74 -6.76
CA GLY A 62 18.09 7.85 -7.83
C GLY A 62 17.44 7.87 -9.21
N PHE A 63 16.53 6.95 -9.47
CA PHE A 63 15.76 6.90 -10.71
C PHE A 63 14.88 8.17 -10.87
N ALA A 64 14.14 8.52 -9.84
CA ALA A 64 13.28 9.72 -9.86
C ALA A 64 14.09 11.00 -10.12
N HIS A 65 15.28 11.11 -9.55
CA HIS A 65 16.19 12.24 -9.76
C HIS A 65 16.68 12.33 -11.21
N SER A 66 17.12 11.20 -11.81
CA SER A 66 17.55 11.17 -13.21
C SER A 66 16.42 11.58 -14.16
N MET A 67 15.22 11.01 -13.97
CA MET A 67 14.03 11.34 -14.75
C MET A 67 13.66 12.83 -14.65
N LEU A 68 13.66 13.38 -13.43
CA LEU A 68 13.39 14.80 -13.18
C LEU A 68 14.39 15.72 -13.90
N ASN A 69 15.68 15.41 -13.83
CA ASN A 69 16.71 16.25 -14.46
C ASN A 69 16.58 16.25 -15.98
N THR A 70 16.34 15.09 -16.59
CA THR A 70 16.10 15.00 -18.05
C THR A 70 14.85 15.78 -18.44
N ALA A 71 13.74 15.63 -17.70
CA ALA A 71 12.50 16.39 -17.97
C ALA A 71 12.72 17.90 -17.90
N LYS A 72 13.48 18.38 -16.91
CA LYS A 72 13.82 19.82 -16.79
C LYS A 72 14.66 20.33 -17.95
N GLN A 73 15.62 19.55 -18.43
CA GLN A 73 16.44 19.92 -19.61
C GLN A 73 15.58 20.03 -20.87
N LEU A 74 14.51 19.23 -20.98
CA LEU A 74 13.59 19.22 -22.10
C LEU A 74 12.41 20.20 -21.94
N GLY A 75 12.29 20.88 -20.79
CA GLY A 75 11.19 21.80 -20.49
C GLY A 75 9.87 21.12 -20.18
N ILE A 76 9.89 19.83 -19.87
CA ILE A 76 8.69 19.00 -19.56
C ILE A 76 8.27 19.22 -18.11
N LYS A 77 6.95 19.38 -17.88
CA LYS A 77 6.38 19.47 -16.53
C LYS A 77 6.50 18.15 -15.77
N VAL A 78 6.78 18.22 -14.48
CA VAL A 78 7.01 17.02 -13.64
C VAL A 78 6.01 16.91 -12.53
N VAL A 79 5.34 15.76 -12.51
CA VAL A 79 4.41 15.31 -11.46
C VAL A 79 5.04 14.16 -10.69
N LEU A 80 4.82 14.11 -9.38
CA LEU A 80 5.35 13.05 -8.52
C LEU A 80 4.23 12.43 -7.67
N SER A 81 3.97 11.14 -7.84
CA SER A 81 3.25 10.32 -6.85
C SER A 81 4.27 9.67 -5.89
N PRO A 82 4.41 10.14 -4.65
CA PRO A 82 5.52 9.74 -3.79
C PRO A 82 5.45 8.31 -3.28
N ILE A 83 4.27 7.78 -2.99
CA ILE A 83 4.00 6.42 -2.49
C ILE A 83 4.94 6.08 -1.31
N ILE A 84 4.89 6.89 -0.28
CA ILE A 84 5.78 6.79 0.84
C ILE A 84 5.02 6.77 2.17
N TRP A 85 5.50 5.99 3.11
CA TRP A 85 5.10 6.02 4.50
C TRP A 85 6.33 5.92 5.40
N ARG A 86 6.18 6.10 6.70
CA ARG A 86 7.30 6.03 7.64
C ARG A 86 8.06 4.71 7.52
N PHE A 87 9.38 4.77 7.38
CA PHE A 87 10.22 3.59 7.14
C PHE A 87 10.82 2.99 8.41
N GLY A 88 10.86 3.73 9.51
CA GLY A 88 11.59 3.37 10.70
C GLY A 88 11.25 1.98 11.20
N ASP A 89 9.98 1.74 11.49
CA ASP A 89 9.52 0.48 12.05
C ASP A 89 9.68 -0.69 11.08
N SER A 90 9.32 -0.52 9.82
CA SER A 90 9.47 -1.59 8.82
C SER A 90 10.94 -1.97 8.56
N GLY A 91 11.83 -0.98 8.54
CA GLY A 91 13.28 -1.19 8.43
C GLY A 91 13.86 -1.91 9.65
N TYR A 92 13.44 -1.48 10.83
CA TYR A 92 13.77 -2.06 12.11
C TYR A 92 13.34 -3.55 12.19
N VAL A 93 12.07 -3.84 11.92
CA VAL A 93 11.51 -5.21 11.92
C VAL A 93 12.27 -6.11 10.96
N ASN A 94 12.48 -5.68 9.72
CA ASN A 94 13.22 -6.46 8.74
C ASN A 94 14.67 -6.76 9.17
N LYS A 95 15.36 -5.78 9.74
CA LYS A 95 16.76 -5.94 10.19
C LYS A 95 16.82 -6.87 11.39
N LEU A 96 16.00 -6.65 12.43
CA LEU A 96 16.03 -7.49 13.61
C LEU A 96 15.56 -8.92 13.33
N MET A 97 14.51 -9.11 12.56
CA MET A 97 14.09 -10.47 12.14
C MET A 97 15.17 -11.21 11.39
N ARG A 98 15.96 -10.53 10.56
CA ARG A 98 17.10 -11.14 9.88
C ARG A 98 18.24 -11.54 10.84
N LEU A 99 18.45 -10.77 11.91
CA LEU A 99 19.53 -11.00 12.86
C LEU A 99 19.17 -11.99 13.96
N THR A 100 17.95 -11.92 14.48
CA THR A 100 17.53 -12.65 15.68
C THR A 100 16.55 -13.77 15.39
N HIS A 101 15.93 -13.76 14.22
CA HIS A 101 14.85 -14.67 13.85
C HIS A 101 13.69 -14.73 14.86
N SER A 102 13.47 -13.65 15.63
CA SER A 102 12.51 -13.64 16.73
C SER A 102 11.66 -12.37 16.78
N MET A 103 10.34 -12.53 16.60
CA MET A 103 9.38 -11.43 16.79
C MET A 103 9.30 -10.96 18.25
N ASN A 104 9.55 -11.85 19.21
CA ASN A 104 9.62 -11.47 20.63
C ASN A 104 10.76 -10.49 20.87
N PHE A 105 11.92 -10.70 20.24
CA PHE A 105 13.05 -9.78 20.30
C PHE A 105 12.74 -8.45 19.65
N VAL A 106 12.07 -8.47 18.50
CA VAL A 106 11.60 -7.25 17.79
C VAL A 106 10.71 -6.41 18.70
N ARG A 107 9.76 -7.02 19.40
CA ARG A 107 8.84 -6.31 20.31
C ARG A 107 9.56 -5.73 21.52
N LYS A 108 10.49 -6.48 22.11
CA LYS A 108 11.25 -6.06 23.31
C LYS A 108 12.07 -4.79 23.08
N PHE A 109 12.63 -4.62 21.89
CA PHE A 109 13.52 -3.50 21.54
C PHE A 109 12.86 -2.45 20.64
N GLN A 110 11.52 -2.39 20.59
CA GLN A 110 10.75 -1.41 19.85
C GLN A 110 11.23 0.04 19.99
N PRO A 111 11.66 0.55 21.16
CA PRO A 111 12.12 1.94 21.29
C PRO A 111 13.24 2.34 20.33
N THR A 112 14.01 1.36 19.81
CA THR A 112 15.11 1.64 18.87
C THR A 112 14.62 1.91 17.44
N SER A 113 13.34 1.68 17.13
CA SER A 113 12.77 1.94 15.79
C SER A 113 12.94 3.40 15.36
N LYS A 114 12.90 4.38 16.29
CA LYS A 114 13.13 5.80 16.03
C LYS A 114 14.52 6.07 15.44
N ILE A 115 15.53 5.31 15.85
CA ILE A 115 16.90 5.40 15.30
C ILE A 115 16.89 4.97 13.84
N PHE A 116 16.16 3.92 13.53
CA PHE A 116 16.02 3.43 12.13
C PHE A 116 15.27 4.43 11.26
N GLU A 117 14.26 5.11 11.79
CA GLU A 117 13.56 6.17 11.07
C GLU A 117 14.52 7.32 10.75
N PHE A 118 15.29 7.79 11.73
CA PHE A 118 16.29 8.84 11.53
C PHE A 118 17.35 8.46 10.47
N ILE A 119 17.88 7.24 10.53
CA ILE A 119 18.84 6.73 9.53
C ILE A 119 18.20 6.65 8.14
N SER A 120 16.95 6.18 8.07
CA SER A 120 16.20 6.06 6.81
C SER A 120 15.93 7.42 6.17
N ILE A 121 15.58 8.42 6.97
CA ILE A 121 15.38 9.80 6.49
C ILE A 121 16.69 10.37 5.96
N LYS A 122 17.81 10.19 6.67
CA LYS A 122 19.13 10.68 6.23
C LYS A 122 19.59 10.06 4.90
N LYS A 123 19.19 8.81 4.63
CA LYS A 123 19.56 8.14 3.39
C LYS A 123 18.91 8.84 2.19
N ASN A 124 19.77 9.37 1.30
CA ASN A 124 19.34 10.09 0.10
C ASN A 124 18.49 11.34 0.40
N ARG A 125 18.62 11.95 1.60
CA ARG A 125 17.84 13.11 2.01
C ARG A 125 17.92 14.23 0.99
N ASN A 126 19.13 14.66 0.64
CA ASN A 126 19.37 15.77 -0.31
C ASN A 126 18.73 15.51 -1.68
N ILE A 127 18.77 14.26 -2.16
CA ILE A 127 18.17 13.87 -3.44
C ILE A 127 16.64 14.00 -3.36
N LYS A 128 16.01 13.49 -2.29
CA LYS A 128 14.56 13.56 -2.12
C LYS A 128 14.08 14.99 -1.90
N GLU A 129 14.81 15.80 -1.13
CA GLU A 129 14.53 17.24 -0.99
C GLU A 129 14.60 17.95 -2.33
N TYR A 130 15.63 17.66 -3.13
CA TYR A 130 15.78 18.22 -4.47
C TYR A 130 14.60 17.85 -5.37
N ILE A 131 14.17 16.57 -5.37
CA ILE A 131 13.03 16.11 -6.16
C ILE A 131 11.76 16.85 -5.75
N LEU A 132 11.44 16.86 -4.45
CA LEU A 132 10.23 17.52 -3.92
C LEU A 132 10.17 19.01 -4.23
N LYS A 133 11.31 19.71 -4.17
CA LYS A 133 11.40 21.16 -4.49
C LYS A 133 11.28 21.46 -5.99
N ASN A 134 11.57 20.50 -6.83
CA ASN A 134 11.71 20.71 -8.26
C ASN A 134 10.63 20.05 -9.11
N CYS A 135 9.72 19.27 -8.54
CA CYS A 135 8.49 18.86 -9.20
C CYS A 135 7.52 20.04 -9.29
N ASP A 136 6.75 20.10 -10.37
CA ASP A 136 5.72 21.14 -10.55
C ASP A 136 4.53 20.90 -9.60
N ILE A 137 4.22 19.63 -9.33
CA ILE A 137 3.22 19.21 -8.34
C ILE A 137 3.53 17.81 -7.76
N VAL A 138 3.20 17.62 -6.50
CA VAL A 138 3.27 16.33 -5.80
C VAL A 138 1.86 15.82 -5.56
N LEU A 139 1.61 14.53 -5.82
CA LEU A 139 0.31 13.87 -5.64
C LEU A 139 0.41 12.82 -4.51
N PRO A 140 0.37 13.23 -3.24
CA PRO A 140 0.32 12.27 -2.15
C PRO A 140 -1.02 11.52 -2.17
N ASN A 141 -1.03 10.29 -1.65
CA ASN A 141 -2.25 9.47 -1.60
C ASN A 141 -3.16 9.78 -0.39
N SER A 142 -2.71 10.65 0.49
CA SER A 142 -3.46 11.13 1.65
C SER A 142 -2.83 12.42 2.19
N ASP A 143 -3.60 13.19 2.96
CA ASP A 143 -3.08 14.34 3.70
C ASP A 143 -1.96 13.94 4.65
N GLU A 144 -2.05 12.74 5.27
CA GLU A 144 -1.02 12.23 6.16
C GLU A 144 0.29 11.97 5.42
N GLU A 145 0.26 11.43 4.17
CA GLU A 145 1.46 11.26 3.37
C GLU A 145 2.12 12.60 3.05
N GLY A 146 1.34 13.60 2.64
CA GLY A 146 1.81 14.96 2.40
C GLY A 146 2.46 15.57 3.64
N ASN A 147 1.81 15.45 4.80
CA ASN A 147 2.33 15.92 6.08
C ASN A 147 3.60 15.19 6.52
N ILE A 148 3.70 13.89 6.30
CA ILE A 148 4.92 13.12 6.56
C ILE A 148 6.08 13.66 5.73
N LEU A 149 5.87 13.92 4.45
CA LEU A 149 6.91 14.47 3.56
C LEU A 149 7.37 15.85 4.01
N ARG A 150 6.45 16.78 4.32
CA ARG A 150 6.78 18.12 4.85
C ARG A 150 7.59 18.03 6.14
N ASN A 151 7.11 17.23 7.09
CA ASN A 151 7.76 17.10 8.41
C ASN A 151 9.13 16.43 8.32
N GLN A 152 9.29 15.42 7.45
CA GLN A 152 10.57 14.69 7.32
C GLN A 152 11.64 15.51 6.61
N TYR A 153 11.25 16.29 5.60
CA TYR A 153 12.21 17.03 4.76
C TYR A 153 12.28 18.52 5.07
N GLY A 154 11.31 19.08 5.82
CA GLY A 154 11.29 20.50 6.19
C GLY A 154 11.08 21.41 4.98
N ILE A 155 10.33 20.97 3.99
CA ILE A 155 10.04 21.69 2.75
C ILE A 155 8.55 21.75 2.48
N ASP A 156 8.13 22.86 1.88
CA ASP A 156 6.81 22.99 1.28
C ASP A 156 6.87 22.71 -0.22
N PHE A 157 5.77 22.24 -0.81
CA PHE A 157 5.62 21.90 -2.21
C PHE A 157 4.15 22.06 -2.63
N ASN A 158 3.95 22.34 -3.92
CA ASN A 158 2.62 22.34 -4.50
C ASN A 158 2.06 20.92 -4.50
N GLU A 159 0.84 20.71 -4.00
CA GLU A 159 0.23 19.40 -3.94
C GLU A 159 -1.24 19.35 -4.33
N MET A 160 -1.67 18.17 -4.68
CA MET A 160 -3.07 17.76 -4.79
C MET A 160 -3.17 16.30 -4.33
N VAL A 161 -4.01 16.01 -3.36
CA VAL A 161 -4.16 14.63 -2.85
C VAL A 161 -4.90 13.80 -3.90
N VAL A 162 -4.29 12.69 -4.32
CA VAL A 162 -4.88 11.68 -5.21
C VAL A 162 -4.90 10.36 -4.46
N PRO A 163 -6.06 9.90 -3.96
CA PRO A 163 -6.12 8.70 -3.15
C PRO A 163 -5.70 7.46 -3.91
N ASN A 164 -5.13 6.50 -3.21
CA ASN A 164 -5.05 5.13 -3.70
C ASN A 164 -6.44 4.51 -3.67
N CYS A 165 -6.77 3.78 -4.72
CA CYS A 165 -8.14 3.39 -5.03
C CYS A 165 -8.25 1.89 -5.30
N ILE A 166 -9.49 1.43 -5.40
CA ILE A 166 -9.84 0.08 -5.83
C ILE A 166 -10.60 0.12 -7.16
N ASP A 167 -10.61 -1.00 -7.84
CA ASP A 167 -11.42 -1.21 -9.03
C ASP A 167 -12.78 -1.78 -8.61
N ILE A 168 -13.80 -0.93 -8.60
CA ILE A 168 -15.18 -1.33 -8.25
C ILE A 168 -15.92 -2.06 -9.38
N ASN A 169 -15.32 -2.12 -10.57
CA ASN A 169 -15.90 -2.71 -11.77
C ASN A 169 -15.25 -4.05 -12.16
N LEU A 170 -14.55 -4.71 -11.23
CA LEU A 170 -13.94 -6.00 -11.51
C LEU A 170 -15.01 -7.03 -11.89
N ALA A 171 -14.85 -7.62 -13.08
CA ALA A 171 -15.64 -8.78 -13.48
C ALA A 171 -15.36 -9.94 -12.52
N GLU A 172 -16.40 -10.45 -11.89
CA GLU A 172 -16.31 -11.62 -11.02
C GLU A 172 -16.33 -12.88 -11.86
N GLU A 173 -15.31 -13.70 -11.74
CA GLU A 173 -15.38 -15.08 -12.23
C GLU A 173 -16.10 -15.94 -11.19
N ASN A 174 -17.29 -16.39 -11.53
CA ASN A 174 -17.98 -17.41 -10.75
C ASN A 174 -17.29 -18.75 -10.98
N GLN A 175 -16.27 -19.04 -10.19
CA GLN A 175 -15.72 -20.40 -10.11
C GLN A 175 -16.34 -21.08 -8.89
N ASP A 176 -16.79 -22.33 -9.07
CA ASP A 176 -17.29 -23.19 -7.98
C ASP A 176 -16.13 -23.62 -7.05
N ILE A 177 -15.56 -22.64 -6.32
CA ILE A 177 -14.57 -22.92 -5.30
C ILE A 177 -15.32 -23.06 -3.96
N SER A 178 -15.23 -24.23 -3.36
CA SER A 178 -15.77 -24.45 -2.02
C SER A 178 -14.90 -23.74 -0.98
N ILE A 179 -15.29 -22.52 -0.62
CA ILE A 179 -14.61 -21.70 0.41
C ILE A 179 -15.47 -21.74 1.68
N PRO A 180 -14.90 -22.07 2.86
CA PRO A 180 -15.65 -21.96 4.10
C PRO A 180 -16.09 -20.50 4.32
N MET A 181 -17.22 -20.33 5.02
CA MET A 181 -17.72 -19.00 5.38
C MET A 181 -17.20 -18.57 6.76
N ASN A 182 -17.15 -17.28 6.98
CA ASN A 182 -16.85 -16.69 8.29
C ASN A 182 -15.44 -17.06 8.82
N PHE A 183 -14.40 -16.70 8.12
CA PHE A 183 -13.01 -16.87 8.57
C PHE A 183 -12.30 -15.51 8.70
N VAL A 184 -11.12 -15.55 9.32
CA VAL A 184 -10.18 -14.43 9.37
C VAL A 184 -9.23 -14.53 8.19
N LEU A 185 -9.10 -13.45 7.42
CA LEU A 185 -8.31 -13.37 6.20
C LEU A 185 -7.18 -12.33 6.34
N GLN A 186 -5.99 -12.68 5.92
CA GLN A 186 -4.93 -11.71 5.64
C GLN A 186 -4.42 -11.87 4.21
N VAL A 187 -4.54 -10.81 3.43
CA VAL A 187 -4.02 -10.76 2.06
C VAL A 187 -2.75 -9.92 2.00
N GLY A 188 -1.72 -10.43 1.32
CA GLY A 188 -0.47 -9.73 1.11
C GLY A 188 0.75 -10.65 1.12
N ARG A 189 1.89 -10.13 0.64
CA ARG A 189 3.15 -10.89 0.63
C ARG A 189 3.51 -11.43 2.02
N VAL A 190 3.96 -12.69 2.09
CA VAL A 190 4.37 -13.29 3.36
C VAL A 190 5.77 -12.80 3.70
N GLU A 191 5.82 -11.83 4.61
CA GLU A 191 7.06 -11.18 5.04
C GLU A 191 6.90 -10.50 6.42
N PRO A 192 8.00 -10.28 7.17
CA PRO A 192 7.95 -9.74 8.54
C PRO A 192 7.19 -8.41 8.67
N THR A 193 7.24 -7.55 7.66
CA THR A 193 6.56 -6.24 7.67
C THR A 193 5.05 -6.35 7.62
N LYS A 194 4.49 -7.45 7.11
CA LYS A 194 3.06 -7.76 7.08
C LYS A 194 2.57 -8.47 8.35
N ASN A 195 3.50 -8.88 9.21
CA ASN A 195 3.25 -9.30 10.59
C ASN A 195 2.33 -10.53 10.77
N GLN A 196 2.36 -11.48 9.82
CA GLN A 196 1.56 -12.72 9.89
C GLN A 196 1.83 -13.53 11.17
N LEU A 197 3.09 -13.55 11.65
CA LEU A 197 3.43 -14.26 12.89
C LEU A 197 2.69 -13.71 14.11
N SER A 198 2.56 -12.39 14.25
CA SER A 198 1.83 -11.80 15.37
C SER A 198 0.33 -12.07 15.28
N LEU A 199 -0.24 -12.03 14.07
CA LEU A 199 -1.63 -12.40 13.87
C LEU A 199 -1.86 -13.87 14.21
N LEU A 200 -0.99 -14.76 13.74
CA LEU A 200 -1.11 -16.18 14.05
C LEU A 200 -0.99 -16.45 15.56
N GLN A 201 -0.06 -15.77 16.25
CA GLN A 201 0.08 -15.83 17.70
C GLN A 201 -1.18 -15.32 18.44
N ALA A 202 -1.77 -14.23 17.97
CA ALA A 202 -2.99 -13.67 18.50
C ALA A 202 -4.17 -14.67 18.39
N MET A 203 -4.18 -15.48 17.34
CA MET A 203 -5.26 -16.42 17.08
C MET A 203 -5.01 -17.84 17.65
N MET A 204 -3.95 -18.06 18.43
CA MET A 204 -3.61 -19.40 18.99
C MET A 204 -4.69 -19.97 19.91
N LYS A 205 -5.42 -19.13 20.63
CA LYS A 205 -6.50 -19.55 21.54
C LYS A 205 -7.86 -19.73 20.83
N HIS A 206 -7.99 -19.25 19.61
CA HIS A 206 -9.22 -19.22 18.81
C HIS A 206 -9.11 -20.23 17.66
N LYS A 207 -8.88 -21.51 17.98
CA LYS A 207 -8.66 -22.57 16.99
C LYS A 207 -9.91 -22.93 16.18
N ASP A 208 -11.07 -22.61 16.70
CA ASP A 208 -12.38 -22.76 16.07
C ASP A 208 -12.55 -21.81 14.86
N ILE A 209 -11.90 -20.65 14.87
CA ILE A 209 -11.96 -19.67 13.80
C ILE A 209 -10.93 -20.03 12.71
N PRO A 210 -11.35 -20.32 11.45
CA PRO A 210 -10.41 -20.57 10.37
C PRO A 210 -9.58 -19.31 10.07
N LEU A 211 -8.29 -19.48 9.77
CA LEU A 211 -7.36 -18.39 9.45
C LEU A 211 -6.71 -18.64 8.09
N PHE A 212 -6.88 -17.70 7.17
CA PHE A 212 -6.35 -17.74 5.82
C PHE A 212 -5.29 -16.69 5.60
N PHE A 213 -4.15 -17.10 5.05
CA PHE A 213 -3.10 -16.24 4.53
C PHE A 213 -3.03 -16.41 3.02
N ILE A 214 -3.28 -15.34 2.26
CA ILE A 214 -3.24 -15.34 0.80
C ILE A 214 -2.15 -14.39 0.32
N GLY A 215 -1.21 -14.89 -0.48
CA GLY A 215 -0.21 -14.07 -1.14
C GLY A 215 1.15 -14.71 -1.30
N LYS A 216 1.94 -14.11 -2.17
CA LYS A 216 3.25 -14.60 -2.58
C LYS A 216 4.21 -14.75 -1.41
N GLN A 217 4.84 -15.93 -1.31
CA GLN A 217 5.87 -16.20 -0.33
C GLN A 217 7.22 -15.66 -0.80
N ASN A 218 7.82 -14.76 -0.03
CA ASN A 218 9.15 -14.23 -0.35
C ASN A 218 10.24 -15.25 0.00
N LYS A 219 10.76 -15.95 -1.00
CA LYS A 219 11.79 -17.00 -0.83
C LYS A 219 13.04 -16.51 -0.07
N ARG A 220 13.36 -15.20 -0.15
CA ARG A 220 14.47 -14.60 0.62
C ARG A 220 14.18 -14.51 2.12
N LYS A 221 12.95 -14.77 2.55
CA LYS A 221 12.48 -14.75 3.94
C LYS A 221 12.12 -16.16 4.43
N LYS A 222 12.80 -17.19 3.90
CA LYS A 222 12.53 -18.61 4.20
C LYS A 222 12.37 -18.87 5.69
N PHE A 223 13.26 -18.36 6.53
CA PHE A 223 13.20 -18.55 7.98
C PHE A 223 11.87 -18.05 8.59
N TYR A 224 11.39 -16.88 8.17
CA TYR A 224 10.10 -16.34 8.62
C TYR A 224 8.92 -17.22 8.18
N ILE A 225 8.99 -17.72 6.94
CA ILE A 225 7.96 -18.61 6.39
C ILE A 225 7.94 -19.95 7.12
N ASP A 226 9.10 -20.52 7.41
CA ASP A 226 9.23 -21.79 8.14
C ASP A 226 8.64 -21.64 9.56
N GLN A 227 8.99 -20.59 10.31
CA GLN A 227 8.41 -20.31 11.62
C GLN A 227 6.88 -20.15 11.56
N LEU A 228 6.37 -19.45 10.53
CA LEU A 228 4.96 -19.25 10.36
C LEU A 228 4.23 -20.58 10.12
N LYS A 229 4.80 -21.47 9.30
CA LYS A 229 4.25 -22.79 9.00
C LYS A 229 4.30 -23.72 10.21
N GLU A 230 5.38 -23.72 10.98
CA GLU A 230 5.51 -24.49 12.22
C GLU A 230 4.44 -24.05 13.24
N LEU A 231 4.27 -22.76 13.46
CA LEU A 231 3.26 -22.23 14.37
C LEU A 231 1.84 -22.55 13.89
N ALA A 232 1.61 -22.48 12.58
CA ALA A 232 0.34 -22.83 11.97
C ALA A 232 -0.02 -24.32 12.14
N ALA A 233 0.97 -25.21 12.03
CA ALA A 233 0.78 -26.65 12.29
C ALA A 233 0.36 -26.92 13.75
N ILE A 234 0.93 -26.18 14.72
CA ILE A 234 0.57 -26.28 16.14
C ILE A 234 -0.85 -25.74 16.39
N ARG A 235 -1.22 -24.64 15.71
CA ARG A 235 -2.57 -24.07 15.83
C ARG A 235 -3.62 -24.97 15.21
N GLY A 236 -3.34 -25.53 14.05
CA GLY A 236 -4.34 -26.14 13.18
C GLY A 236 -5.26 -25.07 12.55
N ASN A 237 -6.23 -25.50 11.74
CA ASN A 237 -7.25 -24.65 11.12
C ASN A 237 -6.67 -23.35 10.51
N THR A 238 -5.50 -23.46 9.84
CA THR A 238 -4.75 -22.35 9.25
C THR A 238 -4.33 -22.75 7.85
N PHE A 239 -4.64 -21.89 6.88
CA PHE A 239 -4.50 -22.17 5.46
C PHE A 239 -3.60 -21.15 4.79
N PHE A 240 -2.71 -21.62 3.93
CA PHE A 240 -1.84 -20.78 3.09
C PHE A 240 -2.19 -21.01 1.65
N ILE A 241 -2.49 -19.91 0.95
CA ILE A 241 -2.78 -19.90 -0.47
C ILE A 241 -1.76 -18.99 -1.13
N GLU A 242 -1.20 -19.41 -2.25
CA GLU A 242 -0.33 -18.56 -3.05
C GLU A 242 -1.11 -17.40 -3.67
N GLU A 243 -0.43 -16.58 -4.42
CA GLU A 243 -1.03 -15.44 -5.12
C GLU A 243 -2.18 -15.90 -6.03
N LEU A 244 -3.34 -15.25 -5.87
CA LEU A 244 -4.53 -15.51 -6.68
C LEU A 244 -4.79 -14.33 -7.63
N PRO A 245 -5.40 -14.59 -8.80
CA PRO A 245 -5.99 -13.52 -9.61
C PRO A 245 -7.03 -12.72 -8.82
N GLN A 246 -7.19 -11.43 -9.15
CA GLN A 246 -8.10 -10.54 -8.43
C GLN A 246 -9.56 -11.06 -8.45
N SER A 247 -9.99 -11.65 -9.57
CA SER A 247 -11.31 -12.25 -9.72
C SER A 247 -11.59 -13.38 -8.73
N GLN A 248 -10.59 -14.22 -8.44
CA GLN A 248 -10.69 -15.31 -7.47
C GLN A 248 -10.57 -14.77 -6.03
N LEU A 249 -9.71 -13.76 -5.80
CA LEU A 249 -9.53 -13.15 -4.50
C LEU A 249 -10.83 -12.52 -3.97
N ALA A 250 -11.65 -11.96 -4.85
CA ALA A 250 -12.96 -11.42 -4.54
C ALA A 250 -13.87 -12.43 -3.79
N GLN A 251 -13.82 -13.71 -4.17
CA GLN A 251 -14.62 -14.76 -3.52
C GLN A 251 -14.16 -15.00 -2.07
N TYR A 252 -12.84 -14.93 -1.81
CA TYR A 252 -12.31 -15.03 -0.46
C TYR A 252 -12.71 -13.83 0.41
N TYR A 253 -12.69 -12.62 -0.13
CA TYR A 253 -13.18 -11.46 0.60
C TYR A 253 -14.67 -11.59 0.94
N LYS A 254 -15.52 -12.01 -0.01
CA LYS A 254 -16.97 -12.21 0.23
C LYS A 254 -17.26 -13.26 1.29
N ALA A 255 -16.46 -14.31 1.37
CA ALA A 255 -16.62 -15.40 2.33
C ALA A 255 -16.01 -15.08 3.71
N ALA A 256 -15.02 -14.18 3.76
CA ALA A 256 -14.36 -13.80 4.99
C ALA A 256 -15.25 -12.94 5.89
N LYS A 257 -15.16 -13.16 7.19
CA LYS A 257 -15.81 -12.28 8.18
C LYS A 257 -14.96 -11.06 8.52
N VAL A 258 -13.64 -11.26 8.60
CA VAL A 258 -12.69 -10.21 9.01
C VAL A 258 -11.46 -10.27 8.12
N HIS A 259 -11.07 -9.13 7.55
CA HIS A 259 -9.74 -8.93 6.96
C HIS A 259 -8.82 -8.25 7.97
N VAL A 260 -7.60 -8.78 8.14
CA VAL A 260 -6.65 -8.29 9.15
C VAL A 260 -5.34 -7.90 8.49
N LEU A 261 -4.89 -6.66 8.68
CA LEU A 261 -3.62 -6.15 8.15
C LEU A 261 -2.81 -5.44 9.25
N PRO A 262 -2.19 -6.19 10.22
CA PRO A 262 -1.46 -5.62 11.34
C PRO A 262 -0.02 -5.28 10.95
N SER A 263 0.14 -4.60 9.82
CA SER A 263 1.42 -4.33 9.18
C SER A 263 2.20 -3.23 9.90
N PHE A 264 3.53 -3.29 9.80
CA PHE A 264 4.44 -2.24 10.29
C PHE A 264 4.62 -1.09 9.29
N ARG A 265 3.93 -1.11 8.16
CA ARG A 265 3.87 -0.02 7.18
C ARG A 265 2.87 -0.32 6.08
N GLU A 266 1.92 0.59 5.88
CA GLU A 266 0.97 0.59 4.75
C GLU A 266 0.80 2.02 4.20
N SER A 267 0.39 2.11 2.92
CA SER A 267 0.09 3.38 2.27
C SER A 267 -0.97 3.19 1.16
N PRO A 268 -2.25 3.01 1.48
CA PRO A 268 -2.89 2.63 2.75
C PRO A 268 -2.98 1.12 2.97
N GLY A 269 -2.65 0.28 1.97
CA GLY A 269 -2.96 -1.13 1.89
C GLY A 269 -4.26 -1.35 1.11
N LEU A 270 -4.16 -1.43 -0.22
CA LEU A 270 -5.31 -1.58 -1.14
C LEU A 270 -6.20 -2.77 -0.77
N VAL A 271 -5.60 -3.86 -0.32
CA VAL A 271 -6.29 -5.07 0.17
C VAL A 271 -7.28 -4.81 1.31
N THR A 272 -7.11 -3.72 2.07
CA THR A 272 -8.06 -3.31 3.11
C THR A 272 -9.27 -2.60 2.52
N LEU A 273 -9.07 -1.76 1.51
CA LEU A 273 -10.17 -1.13 0.77
C LEU A 273 -10.99 -2.18 0.02
N GLU A 274 -10.31 -3.15 -0.62
CA GLU A 274 -10.95 -4.28 -1.29
C GLU A 274 -11.80 -5.09 -0.30
N ALA A 275 -11.26 -5.40 0.87
CA ALA A 275 -11.96 -6.14 1.90
C ALA A 275 -13.24 -5.41 2.38
N LEU A 276 -13.17 -4.09 2.58
CA LEU A 276 -14.34 -3.26 2.89
C LEU A 276 -15.38 -3.31 1.77
N PHE A 277 -14.95 -3.20 0.52
CA PHE A 277 -15.84 -3.24 -0.65
C PHE A 277 -16.64 -4.55 -0.72
N TYR A 278 -15.99 -5.67 -0.39
CA TYR A 278 -16.64 -6.98 -0.35
C TYR A 278 -17.34 -7.31 0.97
N GLY A 279 -17.44 -6.35 1.89
CA GLY A 279 -18.23 -6.48 3.12
C GLY A 279 -17.51 -7.16 4.29
N CYS A 280 -16.16 -7.22 4.30
CA CYS A 280 -15.43 -7.67 5.47
C CYS A 280 -15.40 -6.60 6.56
N ASN A 281 -15.49 -6.98 7.83
CA ASN A 281 -14.95 -6.15 8.89
C ASN A 281 -13.43 -6.06 8.74
N ILE A 282 -12.82 -4.91 9.04
CA ILE A 282 -11.38 -4.73 8.90
C ILE A 282 -10.68 -4.51 10.23
N VAL A 283 -9.48 -5.05 10.35
CA VAL A 283 -8.54 -4.75 11.44
C VAL A 283 -7.24 -4.25 10.82
N VAL A 284 -6.81 -3.06 11.16
CA VAL A 284 -5.59 -2.42 10.63
C VAL A 284 -4.70 -1.88 11.75
N SER A 285 -3.44 -1.66 11.45
CA SER A 285 -2.51 -0.99 12.37
C SER A 285 -2.92 0.47 12.58
N ASP A 286 -2.51 1.07 13.71
CA ASP A 286 -2.79 2.45 14.04
C ASP A 286 -2.09 3.48 13.12
N ASP A 287 -2.31 4.77 13.37
CA ASP A 287 -1.87 5.91 12.55
C ASP A 287 -0.33 6.06 12.44
N ARG A 288 0.42 5.36 13.27
CA ARG A 288 1.88 5.27 13.11
C ARG A 288 2.28 4.53 11.83
N PHE A 289 1.44 3.60 11.37
CA PHE A 289 1.77 2.62 10.35
C PHE A 289 0.89 2.68 9.10
N CYS A 290 -0.24 3.39 9.16
CA CYS A 290 -1.25 3.45 8.09
C CYS A 290 -2.00 4.79 8.12
N PRO A 291 -2.38 5.39 6.98
CA PRO A 291 -3.19 6.62 6.91
C PRO A 291 -4.66 6.36 7.25
N ILE A 292 -4.92 5.98 8.49
CA ILE A 292 -6.25 5.51 8.93
C ILE A 292 -7.32 6.60 8.94
N LYS A 293 -6.93 7.88 9.08
CA LYS A 293 -7.89 9.00 9.15
C LYS A 293 -8.42 9.37 7.78
N TYR A 294 -7.54 9.53 6.80
CA TYR A 294 -7.93 9.86 5.44
C TYR A 294 -8.84 8.79 4.84
N TYR A 295 -8.48 7.52 5.02
CA TYR A 295 -9.27 6.37 4.56
C TYR A 295 -10.40 5.98 5.52
N ARG A 296 -10.63 6.74 6.59
CA ARG A 296 -11.67 6.51 7.61
C ARG A 296 -11.66 5.11 8.22
N PHE A 297 -10.51 4.41 8.21
CA PHE A 297 -10.39 3.07 8.79
C PHE A 297 -10.60 3.08 10.31
N ASP A 298 -10.31 4.21 10.98
CA ASP A 298 -10.58 4.45 12.39
C ASP A 298 -12.09 4.49 12.74
N ARG A 299 -12.93 4.74 11.75
CA ARG A 299 -14.39 4.78 11.89
C ARG A 299 -15.08 3.54 11.32
N LEU A 300 -14.51 2.93 10.29
CA LEU A 300 -15.07 1.80 9.54
C LEU A 300 -14.54 0.45 10.02
N GLY A 301 -13.54 0.43 10.91
CA GLY A 301 -12.88 -0.79 11.31
C GLY A 301 -12.36 -0.76 12.74
N TYR A 302 -11.46 -1.69 13.02
CA TYR A 302 -10.83 -1.90 14.32
C TYR A 302 -9.34 -1.62 14.21
N ILE A 303 -8.79 -0.93 15.20
CA ILE A 303 -7.38 -0.52 15.20
C ILE A 303 -6.60 -1.39 16.18
N CYS A 304 -5.40 -1.82 15.76
CA CYS A 304 -4.49 -2.56 16.61
C CYS A 304 -3.08 -1.96 16.64
N ASP A 305 -2.36 -2.21 17.71
CA ASP A 305 -0.91 -2.01 17.79
C ASP A 305 -0.21 -3.25 17.21
N PRO A 306 0.52 -3.16 16.07
CA PRO A 306 1.18 -4.30 15.46
C PRO A 306 2.30 -4.92 16.31
N TYR A 307 2.79 -4.21 17.33
CA TYR A 307 3.74 -4.74 18.29
C TYR A 307 3.09 -5.54 19.41
N SER A 308 1.78 -5.45 19.61
CA SER A 308 1.05 -6.12 20.69
C SER A 308 0.16 -7.26 20.17
N VAL A 309 0.53 -8.48 20.47
CA VAL A 309 -0.28 -9.67 20.16
C VAL A 309 -1.65 -9.59 20.81
N GLU A 310 -1.73 -9.07 22.04
CA GLU A 310 -2.98 -8.88 22.76
C GLU A 310 -3.88 -7.83 22.10
N SER A 311 -3.29 -6.72 21.61
CA SER A 311 -4.03 -5.70 20.87
C SER A 311 -4.62 -6.26 19.57
N ILE A 312 -3.83 -7.06 18.84
CA ILE A 312 -4.28 -7.74 17.61
C ILE A 312 -5.41 -8.71 17.96
N GLU A 313 -5.24 -9.57 18.98
CA GLU A 313 -6.25 -10.53 19.43
C GLU A 313 -7.58 -9.84 19.75
N LYS A 314 -7.55 -8.82 20.61
CA LYS A 314 -8.75 -8.05 21.01
C LYS A 314 -9.47 -7.45 19.81
N ALA A 315 -8.74 -6.82 18.91
CA ALA A 315 -9.30 -6.20 17.71
C ALA A 315 -9.94 -7.23 16.77
N VAL A 316 -9.25 -8.34 16.50
CA VAL A 316 -9.73 -9.41 15.61
C VAL A 316 -10.96 -10.10 16.18
N VAL A 317 -10.93 -10.48 17.45
CA VAL A 317 -12.06 -11.19 18.11
C VAL A 317 -13.29 -10.29 18.18
N LYS A 318 -13.10 -9.00 18.45
CA LYS A 318 -14.19 -8.03 18.44
C LYS A 318 -14.77 -7.88 17.03
N ALA A 319 -13.92 -7.66 16.02
CA ALA A 319 -14.36 -7.56 14.61
C ALA A 319 -15.10 -8.83 14.14
N TYR A 320 -14.67 -9.99 14.58
CA TYR A 320 -15.28 -11.27 14.22
C TYR A 320 -16.68 -11.46 14.80
N ARG A 321 -16.92 -10.97 16.02
CA ARG A 321 -18.20 -11.08 16.74
C ARG A 321 -19.22 -10.02 16.32
N ASP A 322 -18.73 -8.85 15.93
CA ASP A 322 -19.59 -7.73 15.61
C ASP A 322 -20.27 -7.93 14.24
N LYS A 323 -21.39 -7.22 14.05
CA LYS A 323 -22.03 -7.16 12.74
C LYS A 323 -21.10 -6.53 11.72
N THR A 324 -21.28 -6.90 10.47
CA THR A 324 -20.56 -6.29 9.35
C THR A 324 -20.90 -4.80 9.27
N VAL A 325 -19.87 -3.98 9.12
CA VAL A 325 -20.00 -2.54 8.94
C VAL A 325 -20.61 -2.28 7.57
N ASN A 326 -21.66 -1.49 7.52
CA ASN A 326 -22.22 -1.01 6.25
C ASN A 326 -21.45 0.24 5.82
N VAL A 327 -20.95 0.23 4.59
CA VAL A 327 -20.18 1.34 4.01
C VAL A 327 -20.99 1.87 2.82
N ASP A 328 -21.21 3.19 2.79
CA ASP A 328 -21.97 3.83 1.73
C ASP A 328 -21.26 3.77 0.38
N ASN A 329 -22.01 3.70 -0.71
CA ASN A 329 -21.47 3.68 -2.06
C ASN A 329 -20.62 4.94 -2.37
N ASP A 330 -21.01 6.10 -1.85
CA ASP A 330 -20.26 7.36 -2.01
C ASP A 330 -18.80 7.23 -1.52
N TYR A 331 -18.56 6.39 -0.49
CA TYR A 331 -17.21 6.10 -0.04
C TYR A 331 -16.40 5.38 -1.11
N PHE A 332 -16.97 4.36 -1.74
CA PHE A 332 -16.28 3.58 -2.78
C PHE A 332 -16.15 4.38 -4.08
N ASP A 333 -17.12 5.21 -4.42
CA ASP A 333 -17.04 6.14 -5.55
C ASP A 333 -15.88 7.12 -5.36
N PHE A 334 -15.69 7.64 -4.15
CA PHE A 334 -14.55 8.52 -3.83
C PHE A 334 -13.21 7.78 -3.93
N PHE A 335 -13.12 6.53 -3.47
CA PHE A 335 -11.92 5.70 -3.56
C PHE A 335 -11.90 4.79 -4.79
N SER A 336 -12.50 5.23 -5.90
CA SER A 336 -12.45 4.54 -7.21
C SER A 336 -11.33 5.07 -8.09
N TYR A 337 -10.78 4.22 -8.95
CA TYR A 337 -9.79 4.65 -9.94
C TYR A 337 -10.36 5.68 -10.92
N TYR A 338 -11.68 5.67 -11.16
CA TYR A 338 -12.35 6.70 -11.95
C TYR A 338 -12.16 8.09 -11.34
N ASN A 339 -12.45 8.24 -10.04
CA ASN A 339 -12.26 9.50 -9.34
C ASN A 339 -10.79 9.90 -9.24
N ALA A 340 -9.89 8.94 -8.96
CA ALA A 340 -8.45 9.21 -8.92
C ALA A 340 -7.91 9.72 -10.26
N ALA A 341 -8.35 9.14 -11.39
CA ALA A 341 -7.97 9.59 -12.72
C ALA A 341 -8.46 11.03 -12.99
N LYS A 342 -9.70 11.35 -12.59
CA LYS A 342 -10.26 12.70 -12.71
C LYS A 342 -9.45 13.73 -11.92
N ILE A 343 -9.11 13.43 -10.65
CA ILE A 343 -8.29 14.31 -9.81
C ILE A 343 -6.88 14.44 -10.43
N THR A 344 -6.30 13.34 -10.89
CA THR A 344 -4.97 13.33 -11.53
C THR A 344 -4.96 14.23 -12.77
N ARG A 345 -5.99 14.14 -13.62
CA ARG A 345 -6.12 15.04 -14.78
C ARG A 345 -6.26 16.51 -14.39
N GLN A 346 -7.01 16.80 -13.34
CA GLN A 346 -7.12 18.18 -12.82
C GLN A 346 -5.74 18.72 -12.38
N ALA A 347 -4.92 17.88 -11.71
CA ALA A 347 -3.56 18.25 -11.37
C ALA A 347 -2.70 18.56 -12.60
N TYR A 348 -2.82 17.78 -13.67
CA TYR A 348 -2.11 18.02 -14.92
C TYR A 348 -2.53 19.35 -15.57
N LEU A 349 -3.83 19.61 -15.67
CA LEU A 349 -4.34 20.87 -16.23
C LEU A 349 -3.87 22.09 -15.42
N ARG A 350 -3.83 21.97 -14.09
CA ARG A 350 -3.36 23.03 -13.20
C ARG A 350 -1.92 23.46 -13.50
N ILE A 351 -1.00 22.50 -13.71
CA ILE A 351 0.41 22.81 -13.97
C ILE A 351 0.69 23.24 -15.42
N LEU A 352 -0.18 22.91 -16.35
CA LEU A 352 -0.11 23.36 -17.74
C LEU A 352 -0.74 24.78 -17.95
N GLY A 353 -1.34 25.36 -16.91
CA GLY A 353 -2.00 26.66 -17.00
C GLY A 353 -3.39 26.63 -17.65
N ASN A 354 -3.97 25.45 -17.85
CA ASN A 354 -5.27 25.22 -18.49
C ASN A 354 -6.39 24.94 -17.47
N ALA A 355 -6.18 25.22 -16.18
CA ALA A 355 -7.22 25.07 -15.16
C ALA A 355 -8.22 26.21 -15.29
N GLN A 356 -9.42 25.90 -15.77
CA GLN A 356 -10.61 26.74 -15.64
C GLN A 356 -11.30 26.50 -14.32
#